data_7c225fa7b274f436a2e437c34c3796b3
#
_entry.id   7c225fa7b274f436a2e437c34c3796b3
#
_cell.length_a   1.000
_cell.length_b   1.000
_cell.length_c   1.000
_cell.angle_alpha   90.00
_cell.angle_beta   90.00
_cell.angle_gamma   90.00
#
_symmetry.space_group_name_H-M   'P 1'
#
loop_
_entity.id
_entity.type
_entity.pdbx_description
1 polymer ?
#
loop_
_entity_poly.entity_id
_entity_poly.type
_entity_poly.pdbx_seq_one_letter_code
_entity_poly.pdbx_strand_id
1 'polypeptide(L)'
;MAIKHYKPTTNGRRGMTVMDYSELSKVAPEKSLLGVIKKHAGRYSYGRITVRHHGGGIRIKYRIIDFKRDKFGIPAEVMTLEYDPNRSAFIALVQYEDGEKRYIIAPQDLKVGDKIVSGPDADIKPGNALKLSDIPVGTIVHNVELYPGKGAQLASSAGNMAQLMAKENGMALLRLPSGELRNVPENCMATIGQVSNIDHENVKIGKAGRKRNMGWRPTVRGSVMNPNDHPHGGGEGRSPIGRPGPVTPWGKPALGYKTRAKKKASNKFIVKRRNGK
;
A
#
# COMPACT_ATOMS: atom_id res chain seq x y z
N MET A 1 -14.91 5.34 9.05
CA MET A 1 -15.06 4.00 9.72
C MET A 1 -14.39 4.05 11.07
N ALA A 2 -14.98 3.40 12.09
CA ALA A 2 -14.46 3.46 13.46
C ALA A 2 -13.55 2.28 13.79
N ILE A 3 -12.63 2.46 14.73
CA ILE A 3 -11.82 1.38 15.30
C ILE A 3 -12.60 0.71 16.41
N LYS A 4 -12.74 -0.61 16.33
CA LYS A 4 -13.39 -1.42 17.34
C LYS A 4 -12.38 -1.97 18.32
N HIS A 5 -12.61 -1.75 19.62
CA HIS A 5 -11.80 -2.27 20.70
C HIS A 5 -12.35 -3.60 21.20
N TYR A 6 -11.47 -4.55 21.48
CA TYR A 6 -11.87 -5.80 22.13
C TYR A 6 -11.96 -5.65 23.66
N LYS A 7 -12.89 -6.38 24.28
CA LYS A 7 -12.94 -6.50 25.74
C LYS A 7 -11.64 -7.19 26.24
N PRO A 8 -11.05 -6.74 27.36
CA PRO A 8 -9.77 -7.25 27.87
C PRO A 8 -9.92 -8.59 28.59
N THR A 9 -10.46 -9.60 27.91
CA THR A 9 -10.70 -10.94 28.48
C THR A 9 -9.43 -11.78 28.61
N THR A 10 -8.38 -11.46 27.85
CA THR A 10 -7.05 -12.11 27.91
C THR A 10 -5.95 -11.08 27.67
N ASN A 11 -4.70 -11.41 28.03
CA ASN A 11 -3.55 -10.52 27.82
C ASN A 11 -3.41 -10.11 26.34
N GLY A 12 -3.63 -11.02 25.40
CA GLY A 12 -3.57 -10.73 23.96
C GLY A 12 -4.71 -9.84 23.46
N ARG A 13 -5.87 -9.85 24.13
CA ARG A 13 -7.03 -9.01 23.76
C ARG A 13 -6.99 -7.63 24.41
N ARG A 14 -6.30 -7.44 25.51
CA ARG A 14 -6.26 -6.18 26.28
C ARG A 14 -5.94 -4.95 25.41
N GLY A 15 -4.99 -5.05 24.53
CA GLY A 15 -4.58 -3.95 23.64
C GLY A 15 -4.94 -4.16 22.16
N MET A 16 -5.79 -5.15 21.84
CA MET A 16 -6.11 -5.49 20.45
C MET A 16 -7.26 -4.63 19.92
N THR A 17 -7.07 -4.13 18.71
CA THR A 17 -8.12 -3.42 17.98
C THR A 17 -8.29 -4.01 16.58
N VAL A 18 -9.41 -3.70 15.94
CA VAL A 18 -9.72 -4.06 14.54
C VAL A 18 -10.53 -2.93 13.91
N MET A 19 -10.50 -2.87 12.60
CA MET A 19 -11.43 -1.99 11.86
C MET A 19 -12.85 -2.49 12.01
N ASP A 20 -13.80 -1.56 12.05
CA ASP A 20 -15.22 -1.89 11.90
C ASP A 20 -15.53 -2.04 10.41
N TYR A 21 -16.03 -3.21 10.04
CA TYR A 21 -16.39 -3.54 8.66
C TYR A 21 -17.91 -3.48 8.43
N SER A 22 -18.65 -2.79 9.30
CA SER A 22 -20.12 -2.70 9.23
C SER A 22 -20.62 -2.04 7.95
N GLU A 23 -19.85 -1.10 7.40
CA GLU A 23 -20.17 -0.38 6.16
C GLU A 23 -19.86 -1.20 4.88
N LEU A 24 -19.13 -2.30 5.00
CA LEU A 24 -18.77 -3.14 3.86
C LEU A 24 -19.89 -4.12 3.53
N SER A 25 -20.03 -4.42 2.25
CA SER A 25 -20.97 -5.41 1.75
C SER A 25 -20.59 -6.81 2.23
N LYS A 26 -21.55 -7.54 2.82
CA LYS A 26 -21.35 -8.92 3.32
C LYS A 26 -21.57 -9.94 2.19
N VAL A 27 -20.75 -9.87 1.15
CA VAL A 27 -20.86 -10.72 -0.04
C VAL A 27 -19.59 -11.55 -0.24
N ALA A 28 -19.73 -12.66 -0.97
CA ALA A 28 -18.57 -13.42 -1.42
C ALA A 28 -17.89 -12.69 -2.60
N PRO A 29 -16.55 -12.74 -2.71
CA PRO A 29 -15.85 -12.07 -3.81
C PRO A 29 -16.22 -12.71 -5.16
N GLU A 30 -16.21 -11.90 -6.23
CA GLU A 30 -16.47 -12.33 -7.60
C GLU A 30 -15.47 -13.40 -8.04
N LYS A 31 -15.96 -14.59 -8.40
CA LYS A 31 -15.12 -15.76 -8.68
C LYS A 31 -14.22 -15.59 -9.89
N SER A 32 -14.70 -14.92 -10.92
CA SER A 32 -13.96 -14.65 -12.17
C SER A 32 -12.74 -13.75 -11.96
N LEU A 33 -12.77 -12.89 -10.92
CA LEU A 33 -11.72 -11.95 -10.58
C LEU A 33 -10.78 -12.45 -9.46
N LEU A 34 -10.81 -13.76 -9.14
CA LEU A 34 -9.92 -14.36 -8.17
C LEU A 34 -8.74 -15.07 -8.82
N GLY A 35 -7.56 -14.73 -8.36
CA GLY A 35 -6.30 -15.36 -8.75
C GLY A 35 -5.61 -16.07 -7.59
N VAL A 36 -4.57 -16.83 -7.93
CA VAL A 36 -3.69 -17.51 -6.95
C VAL A 36 -2.32 -16.82 -6.96
N ILE A 37 -1.88 -16.39 -5.77
CA ILE A 37 -0.50 -15.91 -5.58
C ILE A 37 0.33 -17.02 -4.93
N LYS A 38 1.41 -17.45 -5.60
CA LYS A 38 2.40 -18.33 -5.02
C LYS A 38 3.19 -17.59 -3.93
N LYS A 39 3.23 -18.16 -2.72
CA LYS A 39 4.00 -17.60 -1.60
C LYS A 39 5.44 -18.06 -1.68
N HIS A 40 6.37 -17.15 -1.89
CA HIS A 40 7.82 -17.46 -1.95
C HIS A 40 8.50 -17.43 -0.58
N ALA A 41 7.82 -16.98 0.48
CA ALA A 41 8.37 -16.92 1.85
C ALA A 41 9.75 -16.25 1.94
N GLY A 42 9.98 -15.19 1.18
CA GLY A 42 11.26 -14.46 1.12
C GLY A 42 12.40 -15.21 0.42
N ARG A 43 12.09 -16.26 -0.33
CA ARG A 43 13.09 -17.06 -1.07
C ARG A 43 13.24 -16.60 -2.51
N TYR A 44 14.47 -16.62 -2.99
CA TYR A 44 14.82 -16.40 -4.39
C TYR A 44 14.65 -17.70 -5.21
N SER A 45 14.86 -17.64 -6.56
CA SER A 45 14.67 -18.75 -7.49
C SER A 45 15.42 -20.04 -7.09
N TYR A 46 16.61 -19.91 -6.52
CA TYR A 46 17.42 -21.03 -6.02
C TYR A 46 17.05 -21.50 -4.60
N GLY A 47 15.90 -21.06 -4.05
CA GLY A 47 15.45 -21.45 -2.71
C GLY A 47 16.16 -20.76 -1.54
N ARG A 48 17.21 -19.93 -1.79
CA ARG A 48 17.93 -19.20 -0.75
C ARG A 48 17.07 -18.05 -0.19
N ILE A 49 17.08 -17.86 1.12
CA ILE A 49 16.37 -16.76 1.78
C ILE A 49 17.12 -15.46 1.54
N THR A 50 16.49 -14.55 0.78
CA THR A 50 16.99 -13.19 0.51
C THR A 50 16.29 -12.12 1.36
N VAL A 51 15.04 -12.36 1.75
CA VAL A 51 14.25 -11.51 2.64
C VAL A 51 13.82 -12.34 3.85
N ARG A 52 14.42 -12.05 5.01
CA ARG A 52 14.16 -12.80 6.25
C ARG A 52 12.78 -12.51 6.83
N HIS A 53 12.34 -13.37 7.74
CA HIS A 53 11.13 -13.22 8.55
C HIS A 53 9.82 -13.26 7.77
N HIS A 54 9.80 -13.84 6.58
CA HIS A 54 8.59 -14.13 5.81
C HIS A 54 8.29 -15.63 5.80
N GLY A 55 7.01 -15.98 5.76
CA GLY A 55 6.55 -17.36 5.60
C GLY A 55 5.36 -17.71 6.48
N GLY A 56 4.70 -18.80 6.13
CA GLY A 56 3.45 -19.22 6.74
C GLY A 56 2.30 -18.27 6.36
N GLY A 57 1.42 -18.01 7.35
CA GLY A 57 0.23 -17.19 7.16
C GLY A 57 -0.96 -17.95 6.54
N ILE A 58 -2.12 -17.34 6.63
CA ILE A 58 -3.37 -17.89 6.11
C ILE A 58 -3.33 -17.92 4.58
N ARG A 59 -3.94 -18.94 3.98
CA ARG A 59 -4.16 -18.97 2.52
C ARG A 59 -5.20 -17.90 2.16
N ILE A 60 -4.83 -17.03 1.23
CA ILE A 60 -5.68 -15.95 0.72
C ILE A 60 -5.73 -16.04 -0.80
N LYS A 61 -6.89 -15.75 -1.38
CA LYS A 61 -7.06 -15.58 -2.82
C LYS A 61 -6.76 -14.14 -3.19
N TYR A 62 -6.10 -13.91 -4.30
CA TYR A 62 -5.82 -12.58 -4.82
C TYR A 62 -7.06 -12.04 -5.55
N ARG A 63 -7.40 -10.77 -5.34
CA ARG A 63 -8.38 -10.04 -6.15
C ARG A 63 -7.63 -9.31 -7.24
N ILE A 64 -8.02 -9.58 -8.49
CA ILE A 64 -7.46 -8.89 -9.66
C ILE A 64 -8.04 -7.48 -9.68
N ILE A 65 -7.17 -6.49 -9.48
CA ILE A 65 -7.56 -5.08 -9.43
C ILE A 65 -7.23 -4.43 -10.77
N ASP A 66 -8.14 -3.63 -11.27
CA ASP A 66 -7.91 -2.77 -12.42
C ASP A 66 -7.10 -1.53 -12.02
N PHE A 67 -5.79 -1.61 -12.21
CA PHE A 67 -4.87 -0.49 -11.99
C PHE A 67 -4.71 0.39 -13.23
N LYS A 68 -5.21 -0.03 -14.39
CA LYS A 68 -5.05 0.71 -15.65
C LYS A 68 -6.19 1.67 -15.92
N ARG A 69 -7.42 1.27 -15.55
CA ARG A 69 -8.63 2.05 -15.79
C ARG A 69 -8.78 2.42 -17.28
N ASP A 70 -8.54 1.43 -18.15
CA ASP A 70 -8.43 1.57 -19.61
C ASP A 70 -9.77 1.62 -20.36
N LYS A 71 -10.90 1.45 -19.68
CA LYS A 71 -12.25 1.63 -20.25
C LYS A 71 -12.66 3.10 -20.20
N PHE A 72 -12.35 3.84 -21.23
CA PHE A 72 -12.68 5.27 -21.32
C PHE A 72 -14.12 5.49 -21.81
N GLY A 73 -14.78 6.52 -21.24
CA GLY A 73 -16.11 6.98 -21.63
C GLY A 73 -17.27 6.06 -21.25
N ILE A 74 -17.00 4.86 -20.73
CA ILE A 74 -18.05 3.91 -20.33
C ILE A 74 -18.29 4.06 -18.82
N PRO A 75 -19.49 4.44 -18.38
CA PRO A 75 -19.82 4.53 -16.97
C PRO A 75 -19.88 3.13 -16.32
N ALA A 76 -19.47 3.06 -15.08
CA ALA A 76 -19.55 1.86 -14.27
C ALA A 76 -20.26 2.19 -12.95
N GLU A 77 -21.12 1.31 -12.49
CA GLU A 77 -21.84 1.41 -11.22
C GLU A 77 -21.11 0.60 -10.13
N VAL A 78 -21.01 1.17 -8.94
CA VAL A 78 -20.44 0.50 -7.76
C VAL A 78 -21.46 -0.49 -7.20
N MET A 79 -21.21 -1.77 -7.39
CA MET A 79 -22.08 -2.85 -6.92
C MET A 79 -21.88 -3.18 -5.43
N THR A 80 -20.61 -3.28 -5.01
CA THR A 80 -20.25 -3.65 -3.64
C THR A 80 -18.97 -2.98 -3.18
N LEU A 81 -18.83 -2.77 -1.87
CA LEU A 81 -17.60 -2.41 -1.19
C LEU A 81 -17.10 -3.60 -0.38
N GLU A 82 -15.88 -4.06 -0.61
CA GLU A 82 -15.38 -5.32 -0.06
C GLU A 82 -14.06 -5.16 0.68
N TYR A 83 -13.85 -6.07 1.65
CA TYR A 83 -12.55 -6.27 2.28
C TYR A 83 -11.64 -7.12 1.41
N ASP A 84 -10.41 -6.67 1.17
CA ASP A 84 -9.37 -7.47 0.51
C ASP A 84 -8.24 -7.84 1.49
N PRO A 85 -7.99 -9.15 1.75
CA PRO A 85 -6.91 -9.58 2.65
C PRO A 85 -5.50 -9.35 2.06
N ASN A 86 -5.37 -8.95 0.79
CA ASN A 86 -4.07 -8.74 0.12
C ASN A 86 -3.56 -7.30 0.27
N ARG A 87 -4.44 -6.36 0.66
CA ARG A 87 -4.09 -4.94 0.79
C ARG A 87 -4.76 -4.30 1.99
N SER A 88 -4.26 -3.14 2.37
CA SER A 88 -4.81 -2.37 3.49
C SER A 88 -6.06 -1.57 3.11
N ALA A 89 -6.17 -1.15 1.84
CA ALA A 89 -7.32 -0.43 1.31
C ALA A 89 -8.52 -1.37 1.09
N PHE A 90 -9.73 -0.82 1.14
CA PHE A 90 -10.91 -1.52 0.64
C PHE A 90 -10.96 -1.49 -0.88
N ILE A 91 -11.73 -2.39 -1.45
CA ILE A 91 -11.96 -2.50 -2.89
C ILE A 91 -13.43 -2.35 -3.20
N ALA A 92 -13.74 -1.86 -4.38
CA ALA A 92 -15.10 -1.78 -4.91
C ALA A 92 -15.21 -2.70 -6.13
N LEU A 93 -16.25 -3.52 -6.16
CA LEU A 93 -16.68 -4.21 -7.38
C LEU A 93 -17.53 -3.24 -8.18
N VAL A 94 -17.10 -2.95 -9.39
CA VAL A 94 -17.83 -2.10 -10.32
C VAL A 94 -18.29 -2.90 -11.53
N GLN A 95 -19.47 -2.59 -12.02
CA GLN A 95 -20.03 -3.16 -13.23
C GLN A 95 -20.23 -2.07 -14.26
N TYR A 96 -19.58 -2.24 -15.42
CA TYR A 96 -19.73 -1.37 -16.56
C TYR A 96 -21.08 -1.61 -17.27
N GLU A 97 -21.55 -0.63 -18.03
CA GLU A 97 -22.80 -0.75 -18.82
C GLU A 97 -22.78 -1.92 -19.82
N ASP A 98 -21.60 -2.33 -20.27
CA ASP A 98 -21.40 -3.51 -21.13
C ASP A 98 -21.46 -4.85 -20.39
N GLY A 99 -21.73 -4.83 -19.06
CA GLY A 99 -21.82 -6.00 -18.19
C GLY A 99 -20.49 -6.51 -17.64
N GLU A 100 -19.34 -5.99 -18.08
CA GLU A 100 -18.04 -6.39 -17.52
C GLU A 100 -17.88 -5.91 -16.07
N LYS A 101 -17.40 -6.81 -15.21
CA LYS A 101 -17.11 -6.49 -13.81
C LYS A 101 -15.60 -6.34 -13.60
N ARG A 102 -15.20 -5.35 -12.82
CA ARG A 102 -13.81 -5.15 -12.38
C ARG A 102 -13.74 -4.74 -10.91
N TYR A 103 -12.65 -5.10 -10.24
CA TYR A 103 -12.34 -4.53 -8.94
C TYR A 103 -11.47 -3.28 -9.11
N ILE A 104 -11.78 -2.26 -8.33
CA ILE A 104 -10.96 -1.05 -8.19
C ILE A 104 -10.58 -0.82 -6.73
N ILE A 105 -9.56 -0.01 -6.46
CA ILE A 105 -9.30 0.51 -5.12
C ILE A 105 -10.43 1.48 -4.79
N ALA A 106 -11.11 1.26 -3.68
CA ALA A 106 -12.17 2.14 -3.23
C ALA A 106 -11.60 3.45 -2.66
N PRO A 107 -11.95 4.62 -3.21
CA PRO A 107 -11.65 5.89 -2.55
C PRO A 107 -12.49 6.06 -1.28
N GLN A 108 -12.10 7.04 -0.47
CA GLN A 108 -12.89 7.50 0.67
C GLN A 108 -14.23 8.06 0.15
N ASP A 109 -15.28 7.84 0.91
CA ASP A 109 -16.65 8.34 0.66
C ASP A 109 -17.37 7.74 -0.57
N LEU A 110 -16.79 6.77 -1.27
CA LEU A 110 -17.46 6.01 -2.32
C LEU A 110 -18.56 5.13 -1.72
N LYS A 111 -19.75 5.16 -2.31
CA LYS A 111 -20.93 4.38 -1.87
C LYS A 111 -21.36 3.38 -2.94
N VAL A 112 -22.11 2.37 -2.50
CA VAL A 112 -22.79 1.46 -3.42
C VAL A 112 -23.87 2.23 -4.19
N GLY A 113 -23.93 2.02 -5.51
CA GLY A 113 -24.81 2.74 -6.43
C GLY A 113 -24.20 3.99 -7.06
N ASP A 114 -23.02 4.44 -6.60
CA ASP A 114 -22.32 5.56 -7.24
C ASP A 114 -21.86 5.17 -8.66
N LYS A 115 -21.95 6.12 -9.58
CA LYS A 115 -21.43 5.95 -10.95
C LYS A 115 -20.06 6.58 -11.07
N ILE A 116 -19.13 5.84 -11.65
CA ILE A 116 -17.75 6.26 -11.91
C ILE A 116 -17.43 6.13 -13.39
N VAL A 117 -16.59 7.04 -13.87
CA VAL A 117 -16.16 7.09 -15.27
C VAL A 117 -14.64 7.24 -15.32
N SER A 118 -14.03 6.74 -16.38
CA SER A 118 -12.61 6.96 -16.70
C SER A 118 -12.52 7.65 -18.07
N GLY A 119 -11.64 8.63 -18.20
CA GLY A 119 -11.39 9.32 -19.46
C GLY A 119 -11.31 10.83 -19.32
N PRO A 120 -11.07 11.56 -20.43
CA PRO A 120 -10.88 13.02 -20.40
C PRO A 120 -12.15 13.79 -19.99
N ASP A 121 -13.32 13.26 -20.35
CA ASP A 121 -14.62 13.90 -20.09
C ASP A 121 -15.21 13.57 -18.71
N ALA A 122 -14.45 12.85 -17.88
CA ALA A 122 -14.94 12.46 -16.56
C ALA A 122 -14.92 13.67 -15.58
N ASP A 123 -16.00 13.84 -14.81
CA ASP A 123 -16.08 14.85 -13.75
C ASP A 123 -14.99 14.64 -12.68
N ILE A 124 -14.63 15.73 -11.99
CA ILE A 124 -13.68 15.68 -10.84
C ILE A 124 -14.42 15.20 -9.58
N LYS A 125 -14.82 13.94 -9.61
CA LYS A 125 -15.51 13.24 -8.51
C LYS A 125 -14.67 12.08 -7.97
N PRO A 126 -14.73 11.77 -6.65
CA PRO A 126 -14.01 10.62 -6.09
C PRO A 126 -14.33 9.32 -6.84
N GLY A 127 -13.29 8.57 -7.23
CA GLY A 127 -13.41 7.32 -7.97
C GLY A 127 -13.26 7.45 -9.49
N ASN A 128 -13.44 8.63 -10.06
CA ASN A 128 -13.19 8.89 -11.48
C ASN A 128 -11.67 8.90 -11.76
N ALA A 129 -11.29 8.41 -12.93
CA ALA A 129 -9.89 8.33 -13.34
C ALA A 129 -9.65 9.15 -14.61
N LEU A 130 -8.68 10.07 -14.52
CA LEU A 130 -8.32 10.99 -15.61
C LEU A 130 -6.80 11.03 -15.79
N LYS A 131 -6.35 11.61 -16.89
CA LYS A 131 -4.95 11.99 -17.04
C LYS A 131 -4.63 13.15 -16.11
N LEU A 132 -3.39 13.23 -15.63
CA LEU A 132 -2.96 14.36 -14.78
C LEU A 132 -3.08 15.71 -15.49
N SER A 133 -2.99 15.72 -16.86
CA SER A 133 -3.24 16.91 -17.68
C SER A 133 -4.63 17.51 -17.45
N ASP A 134 -5.64 16.65 -17.26
CA ASP A 134 -7.05 17.04 -17.22
C ASP A 134 -7.55 17.36 -15.79
N ILE A 135 -6.73 17.01 -14.78
CA ILE A 135 -7.06 17.23 -13.36
C ILE A 135 -6.63 18.64 -12.92
N PRO A 136 -7.47 19.46 -12.28
CA PRO A 136 -7.09 20.76 -11.75
C PRO A 136 -5.95 20.69 -10.71
N VAL A 137 -5.09 21.71 -10.69
CA VAL A 137 -4.06 21.87 -9.66
C VAL A 137 -4.72 22.02 -8.28
N GLY A 138 -4.08 21.46 -7.25
CA GLY A 138 -4.61 21.40 -5.89
C GLY A 138 -5.43 20.15 -5.58
N THR A 139 -5.90 19.42 -6.59
CA THR A 139 -6.73 18.22 -6.42
C THR A 139 -5.97 17.09 -5.73
N ILE A 140 -6.67 16.38 -4.85
CA ILE A 140 -6.20 15.18 -4.19
C ILE A 140 -6.46 13.98 -5.12
N VAL A 141 -5.44 13.18 -5.34
CA VAL A 141 -5.47 12.00 -6.22
C VAL A 141 -4.83 10.79 -5.54
N HIS A 142 -5.18 9.62 -5.99
CA HIS A 142 -4.56 8.35 -5.61
C HIS A 142 -4.39 7.45 -6.83
N ASN A 143 -3.82 6.26 -6.67
CA ASN A 143 -3.59 5.32 -7.77
C ASN A 143 -2.95 5.99 -8.99
N VAL A 144 -1.84 6.70 -8.76
CA VAL A 144 -1.16 7.44 -9.83
C VAL A 144 -0.18 6.54 -10.57
N GLU A 145 -0.19 6.60 -11.89
CA GLU A 145 0.81 5.95 -12.74
C GLU A 145 2.17 6.65 -12.65
N LEU A 146 3.24 5.91 -12.89
CA LEU A 146 4.60 6.45 -13.08
C LEU A 146 4.98 6.59 -14.55
N TYR A 147 4.38 5.77 -15.39
CA TYR A 147 4.55 5.75 -16.85
C TYR A 147 3.18 5.50 -17.48
N PRO A 148 2.83 6.21 -18.56
CA PRO A 148 1.53 6.07 -19.21
C PRO A 148 1.23 4.61 -19.59
N GLY A 149 0.02 4.14 -19.29
CA GLY A 149 -0.47 2.80 -19.62
C GLY A 149 0.12 1.64 -18.82
N LYS A 150 1.03 1.91 -17.87
CA LYS A 150 1.62 0.87 -17.02
C LYS A 150 0.70 0.43 -15.89
N GLY A 151 -0.26 1.25 -15.52
CA GLY A 151 -1.12 1.08 -14.37
C GLY A 151 -0.60 1.76 -13.10
N ALA A 152 -1.49 1.97 -12.17
CA ALA A 152 -1.25 2.72 -10.94
C ALA A 152 -0.16 2.09 -10.06
N GLN A 153 0.74 2.92 -9.53
CA GLN A 153 1.86 2.50 -8.69
C GLN A 153 2.04 3.35 -7.43
N LEU A 154 1.58 4.60 -7.42
CA LEU A 154 1.72 5.52 -6.30
C LEU A 154 0.40 5.70 -5.55
N ALA A 155 0.49 5.94 -4.24
CA ALA A 155 -0.64 6.27 -3.37
C ALA A 155 -1.83 5.28 -3.46
N SER A 156 -1.57 3.97 -3.31
CA SER A 156 -2.60 2.90 -3.40
C SER A 156 -2.87 2.17 -2.08
N SER A 157 -2.16 2.51 -1.00
CA SER A 157 -2.42 1.93 0.32
C SER A 157 -3.48 2.74 1.09
N ALA A 158 -4.10 2.11 2.10
CA ALA A 158 -5.12 2.72 2.94
C ALA A 158 -4.75 4.13 3.43
N GLY A 159 -5.67 5.07 3.32
CA GLY A 159 -5.50 6.44 3.76
C GLY A 159 -4.49 7.27 2.96
N ASN A 160 -3.81 6.70 1.98
CA ASN A 160 -2.83 7.44 1.20
C ASN A 160 -3.49 8.35 0.16
N MET A 161 -2.85 9.49 -0.06
CA MET A 161 -3.22 10.46 -1.10
C MET A 161 -1.96 11.13 -1.64
N ALA A 162 -2.02 11.60 -2.87
CA ALA A 162 -1.06 12.52 -3.44
C ALA A 162 -1.79 13.81 -3.83
N GLN A 163 -1.12 14.95 -3.81
CA GLN A 163 -1.68 16.23 -4.22
C GLN A 163 -0.99 16.70 -5.49
N LEU A 164 -1.78 17.11 -6.47
CA LEU A 164 -1.27 17.74 -7.68
C LEU A 164 -0.94 19.21 -7.38
N MET A 165 0.35 19.56 -7.42
CA MET A 165 0.85 20.87 -7.02
C MET A 165 1.00 21.84 -8.18
N ALA A 166 1.48 21.36 -9.33
CA ALA A 166 1.71 22.16 -10.53
C ALA A 166 1.76 21.27 -11.77
N LYS A 167 1.63 21.89 -12.94
CA LYS A 167 1.83 21.26 -14.26
C LYS A 167 2.73 22.17 -15.08
N GLU A 168 3.87 21.68 -15.52
CA GLU A 168 4.84 22.46 -16.28
C GLU A 168 5.62 21.53 -17.22
N ASN A 169 5.88 21.98 -18.43
CA ASN A 169 6.74 21.28 -19.41
C ASN A 169 6.36 19.81 -19.65
N GLY A 170 5.07 19.48 -19.72
CA GLY A 170 4.59 18.11 -19.92
C GLY A 170 4.73 17.20 -18.69
N MET A 171 5.02 17.79 -17.52
CA MET A 171 5.19 17.08 -16.25
C MET A 171 4.26 17.64 -15.19
N ALA A 172 3.66 16.74 -14.42
CA ALA A 172 2.86 17.05 -13.24
C ALA A 172 3.71 16.90 -11.98
N LEU A 173 3.77 17.95 -11.16
CA LEU A 173 4.43 17.94 -9.85
C LEU A 173 3.46 17.40 -8.79
N LEU A 174 3.81 16.27 -8.19
CA LEU A 174 3.01 15.61 -7.16
C LEU A 174 3.69 15.68 -5.80
N ARG A 175 2.94 16.05 -4.78
CA ARG A 175 3.30 15.84 -3.38
C ARG A 175 2.82 14.46 -2.96
N LEU A 176 3.77 13.54 -2.74
CA LEU A 176 3.50 12.15 -2.36
C LEU A 176 3.15 12.02 -0.85
N PRO A 177 2.57 10.89 -0.41
CA PRO A 177 2.26 10.64 1.00
C PRO A 177 3.48 10.75 1.94
N SER A 178 4.68 10.48 1.42
CA SER A 178 5.94 10.63 2.16
C SER A 178 6.39 12.09 2.36
N GLY A 179 5.72 13.08 1.73
CA GLY A 179 6.14 14.46 1.65
C GLY A 179 7.16 14.76 0.54
N GLU A 180 7.58 13.74 -0.24
CA GLU A 180 8.44 13.94 -1.41
C GLU A 180 7.68 14.66 -2.52
N LEU A 181 8.31 15.69 -3.13
CA LEU A 181 7.83 16.32 -4.35
C LEU A 181 8.48 15.65 -5.55
N ARG A 182 7.65 15.12 -6.43
CA ARG A 182 8.10 14.33 -7.57
C ARG A 182 7.36 14.70 -8.85
N ASN A 183 8.13 14.81 -9.94
CA ASN A 183 7.58 14.97 -11.28
C ASN A 183 7.15 13.61 -11.86
N VAL A 184 5.99 13.62 -12.51
CA VAL A 184 5.42 12.48 -13.23
C VAL A 184 4.92 13.00 -14.58
N PRO A 185 5.05 12.26 -15.70
CA PRO A 185 4.49 12.71 -16.98
C PRO A 185 2.99 13.02 -16.86
N GLU A 186 2.53 14.12 -17.41
CA GLU A 186 1.13 14.55 -17.30
C GLU A 186 0.13 13.64 -18.02
N ASN A 187 0.61 12.83 -18.97
CA ASN A 187 -0.19 11.80 -19.66
C ASN A 187 -0.46 10.56 -18.79
N CYS A 188 0.10 10.48 -17.57
CA CYS A 188 -0.18 9.40 -16.62
C CYS A 188 -1.58 9.53 -16.05
N MET A 189 -2.25 8.39 -15.88
CA MET A 189 -3.56 8.30 -15.23
C MET A 189 -3.45 8.44 -13.72
N ALA A 190 -4.47 9.06 -13.12
CA ALA A 190 -4.67 9.12 -11.67
C ALA A 190 -6.16 9.03 -11.34
N THR A 191 -6.50 8.54 -10.16
CA THR A 191 -7.88 8.49 -9.67
C THR A 191 -8.10 9.62 -8.66
N ILE A 192 -9.22 10.30 -8.77
CA ILE A 192 -9.60 11.42 -7.88
C ILE A 192 -9.94 10.91 -6.49
N GLY A 193 -9.50 11.65 -5.47
CA GLY A 193 -9.81 11.42 -4.06
C GLY A 193 -8.70 10.73 -3.28
N GLN A 194 -8.95 10.45 -2.01
CA GLN A 194 -8.08 9.75 -1.06
C GLN A 194 -8.48 8.27 -1.00
N VAL A 195 -7.53 7.38 -0.75
CA VAL A 195 -7.81 5.94 -0.55
C VAL A 195 -8.57 5.72 0.76
N SER A 196 -9.53 4.82 0.75
CA SER A 196 -10.34 4.41 1.90
C SER A 196 -9.53 3.82 3.06
N ASN A 197 -10.21 3.56 4.20
CA ASN A 197 -9.65 2.88 5.37
C ASN A 197 -8.52 3.68 6.06
N ILE A 198 -8.73 4.98 6.26
CA ILE A 198 -7.74 5.92 6.83
C ILE A 198 -7.19 5.44 8.18
N ASP A 199 -8.05 4.90 9.05
CA ASP A 199 -7.67 4.44 10.40
C ASP A 199 -6.88 3.13 10.44
N HIS A 200 -6.53 2.54 9.29
CA HIS A 200 -5.82 1.26 9.23
C HIS A 200 -4.50 1.28 10.00
N GLU A 201 -3.76 2.38 9.99
CA GLU A 201 -2.48 2.52 10.69
C GLU A 201 -2.62 2.49 12.22
N ASN A 202 -3.79 2.89 12.74
CA ASN A 202 -4.09 2.96 14.17
C ASN A 202 -4.46 1.60 14.77
N VAL A 203 -4.58 0.54 13.94
CA VAL A 203 -4.96 -0.81 14.37
C VAL A 203 -3.82 -1.49 15.12
N LYS A 204 -4.10 -1.91 16.36
CA LYS A 204 -3.17 -2.67 17.19
C LYS A 204 -3.41 -4.17 17.05
N ILE A 205 -2.38 -4.90 16.60
CA ILE A 205 -2.46 -6.35 16.34
C ILE A 205 -2.72 -7.15 17.62
N GLY A 206 -2.13 -6.73 18.76
CA GLY A 206 -2.37 -7.24 20.10
C GLY A 206 -1.68 -8.56 20.44
N LYS A 207 -1.52 -9.50 19.50
CA LYS A 207 -0.89 -10.82 19.77
C LYS A 207 0.00 -11.32 18.64
N ALA A 208 1.03 -12.07 18.99
CA ALA A 208 1.99 -12.66 18.04
C ALA A 208 1.32 -13.60 17.02
N GLY A 209 0.33 -14.39 17.44
CA GLY A 209 -0.40 -15.30 16.53
C GLY A 209 -1.08 -14.59 15.37
N ARG A 210 -1.66 -13.38 15.59
CA ARG A 210 -2.25 -12.57 14.52
C ARG A 210 -1.18 -12.13 13.51
N LYS A 211 0.01 -11.72 13.99
CA LYS A 211 1.14 -11.38 13.12
C LYS A 211 1.65 -12.61 12.34
N ARG A 212 1.66 -13.79 12.96
CA ARG A 212 1.98 -15.06 12.30
C ARG A 212 1.00 -15.38 11.17
N ASN A 213 -0.30 -15.17 11.39
CA ASN A 213 -1.34 -15.37 10.38
C ASN A 213 -1.19 -14.43 9.17
N MET A 214 -0.60 -13.25 9.37
CA MET A 214 -0.24 -12.31 8.28
C MET A 214 0.99 -12.73 7.47
N GLY A 215 1.67 -13.85 7.83
CA GLY A 215 2.84 -14.34 7.13
C GLY A 215 4.18 -13.83 7.66
N TRP A 216 4.20 -13.20 8.82
CA TRP A 216 5.42 -12.76 9.48
C TRP A 216 5.96 -13.82 10.44
N ARG A 217 7.22 -14.16 10.32
CA ARG A 217 7.91 -15.03 11.29
C ARG A 217 8.49 -14.19 12.44
N PRO A 218 8.71 -14.80 13.62
CA PRO A 218 9.38 -14.13 14.72
C PRO A 218 10.77 -13.61 14.34
N THR A 219 11.17 -12.48 14.91
CA THR A 219 12.49 -11.87 14.72
C THR A 219 13.30 -12.00 15.99
N VAL A 220 14.51 -12.53 15.88
CA VAL A 220 15.48 -12.64 16.98
C VAL A 220 16.41 -11.44 16.92
N ARG A 221 16.70 -10.82 18.07
CA ARG A 221 17.64 -9.70 18.19
C ARG A 221 19.07 -10.19 17.96
N GLY A 222 19.93 -9.40 17.34
CA GLY A 222 21.34 -9.72 17.15
C GLY A 222 22.10 -9.91 18.47
N SER A 223 21.74 -9.18 19.54
CA SER A 223 22.37 -9.26 20.85
C SER A 223 22.13 -10.58 21.63
N VAL A 224 21.22 -11.44 21.15
CA VAL A 224 20.98 -12.79 21.74
C VAL A 224 21.47 -13.90 20.84
N MET A 225 22.25 -13.57 19.83
CA MET A 225 22.90 -14.50 18.93
C MET A 225 24.36 -14.72 19.36
N ASN A 226 25.02 -15.73 18.77
CA ASN A 226 26.45 -15.93 18.95
C ASN A 226 27.26 -14.88 18.18
N PRO A 227 28.55 -14.64 18.56
CA PRO A 227 29.41 -13.68 17.88
C PRO A 227 29.62 -13.93 16.38
N ASN A 228 29.58 -15.20 15.97
CA ASN A 228 29.69 -15.59 14.56
C ASN A 228 28.41 -15.32 13.75
N ASP A 229 27.24 -15.23 14.39
CA ASP A 229 25.95 -15.05 13.72
C ASP A 229 25.59 -13.57 13.52
N HIS A 230 26.03 -12.71 14.45
CA HIS A 230 25.73 -11.30 14.42
C HIS A 230 26.82 -10.45 15.07
N PRO A 231 27.18 -9.26 14.53
CA PRO A 231 28.14 -8.34 15.10
C PRO A 231 27.81 -7.83 16.52
N HIS A 232 26.57 -8.00 16.98
CA HIS A 232 26.12 -7.69 18.35
C HIS A 232 26.04 -8.93 19.25
N GLY A 233 26.44 -10.08 18.75
CA GLY A 233 26.35 -11.34 19.50
C GLY A 233 27.45 -11.50 20.52
N GLY A 234 27.23 -12.43 21.48
CA GLY A 234 28.16 -12.76 22.54
C GLY A 234 27.94 -12.00 23.85
N GLY A 235 28.75 -12.33 24.84
CA GLY A 235 28.70 -11.76 26.19
C GLY A 235 27.81 -12.54 27.15
N GLU A 236 27.91 -12.19 28.45
CA GLU A 236 27.13 -12.77 29.54
C GLU A 236 25.83 -12.00 29.76
N GLY A 237 24.74 -12.72 30.03
CA GLY A 237 23.43 -12.17 30.37
C GLY A 237 22.88 -11.20 29.33
N ARG A 238 22.47 -10.01 29.78
CA ARG A 238 21.95 -8.95 28.89
C ARG A 238 23.06 -8.02 28.42
N SER A 239 23.79 -8.45 27.39
CA SER A 239 24.89 -7.68 26.82
C SER A 239 24.42 -6.47 26.02
N PRO A 240 25.17 -5.34 26.07
CA PRO A 240 24.96 -4.18 25.20
C PRO A 240 25.38 -4.50 23.77
N ILE A 241 25.13 -3.55 22.84
CA ILE A 241 25.53 -3.67 21.42
C ILE A 241 27.05 -3.73 21.26
N GLY A 242 27.84 -3.11 22.17
CA GLY A 242 29.31 -3.11 22.18
C GLY A 242 29.93 -2.35 20.99
N ARG A 243 29.19 -1.45 20.34
CA ARG A 243 29.64 -0.65 19.19
C ARG A 243 29.08 0.77 19.30
N PRO A 244 29.70 1.78 18.61
CA PRO A 244 29.22 3.16 18.61
C PRO A 244 27.75 3.32 18.14
N GLY A 245 27.27 2.38 17.34
CA GLY A 245 25.88 2.37 16.86
C GLY A 245 25.44 0.98 16.41
N PRO A 246 24.12 0.76 16.26
CA PRO A 246 23.60 -0.54 15.81
C PRO A 246 23.99 -0.81 14.36
N VAL A 247 24.31 -2.07 14.09
CA VAL A 247 24.70 -2.54 12.75
C VAL A 247 23.80 -3.70 12.31
N THR A 248 23.77 -3.93 10.99
CA THR A 248 23.11 -5.08 10.39
C THR A 248 23.94 -6.36 10.59
N PRO A 249 23.41 -7.57 10.33
CA PRO A 249 24.20 -8.81 10.39
C PRO A 249 25.46 -8.79 9.50
N TRP A 250 25.48 -7.96 8.49
CA TRP A 250 26.64 -7.75 7.59
C TRP A 250 27.55 -6.59 8.00
N GLY A 251 27.39 -6.04 9.19
CA GLY A 251 28.26 -4.98 9.74
C GLY A 251 27.97 -3.56 9.24
N LYS A 252 26.97 -3.36 8.38
CA LYS A 252 26.60 -2.01 7.91
C LYS A 252 25.76 -1.28 8.97
N PRO A 253 25.89 0.06 9.12
CA PRO A 253 25.04 0.83 10.03
C PRO A 253 23.55 0.56 9.78
N ALA A 254 22.78 0.29 10.84
CA ALA A 254 21.37 -0.08 10.74
C ALA A 254 20.43 1.12 10.74
N LEU A 255 20.74 2.18 11.51
CA LEU A 255 19.91 3.37 11.68
C LEU A 255 20.54 4.57 11.00
N GLY A 256 19.70 5.40 10.33
CA GLY A 256 20.12 6.66 9.71
C GLY A 256 20.97 6.53 8.44
N TYR A 257 21.35 5.33 8.04
CA TYR A 257 22.18 5.12 6.84
C TYR A 257 21.38 5.32 5.56
N LYS A 258 21.88 6.18 4.66
CA LYS A 258 21.26 6.48 3.36
C LYS A 258 21.58 5.37 2.37
N THR A 259 20.63 4.45 2.15
CA THR A 259 20.82 3.27 1.28
C THR A 259 20.49 3.51 -0.20
N ARG A 260 19.80 4.62 -0.55
CA ARG A 260 19.48 4.94 -1.95
C ARG A 260 20.77 5.23 -2.74
N ALA A 261 20.95 4.56 -3.87
CA ALA A 261 22.07 4.79 -4.75
C ALA A 261 22.12 6.26 -5.25
N LYS A 262 23.29 6.91 -5.18
CA LYS A 262 23.47 8.31 -5.58
C LYS A 262 23.15 8.54 -7.06
N LYS A 263 23.53 7.61 -7.93
CA LYS A 263 23.34 7.68 -9.40
C LYS A 263 22.07 6.97 -9.90
N LYS A 264 21.00 6.90 -9.09
CA LYS A 264 19.75 6.26 -9.52
C LYS A 264 19.04 7.12 -10.56
N ALA A 265 18.68 6.55 -11.72
CA ALA A 265 18.05 7.27 -12.84
C ALA A 265 16.76 8.05 -12.42
N SER A 266 16.00 7.50 -11.46
CA SER A 266 14.79 8.17 -10.95
C SER A 266 15.06 9.41 -10.09
N ASN A 267 16.33 9.79 -9.82
CA ASN A 267 16.66 11.01 -9.07
C ASN A 267 16.26 12.29 -9.85
N LYS A 268 16.31 12.25 -11.18
CA LYS A 268 15.92 13.38 -12.05
C LYS A 268 14.46 13.81 -11.90
N PHE A 269 13.60 12.91 -11.42
CA PHE A 269 12.17 13.20 -11.20
C PHE A 269 11.86 13.72 -9.79
N ILE A 270 12.81 13.69 -8.85
CA ILE A 270 12.60 14.12 -7.47
C ILE A 270 13.04 15.59 -7.36
N VAL A 271 12.08 16.49 -7.14
CA VAL A 271 12.32 17.92 -6.95
C VAL A 271 12.75 18.19 -5.51
N LYS A 272 12.02 17.65 -4.54
CA LYS A 272 12.32 17.80 -3.11
C LYS A 272 12.11 16.49 -2.37
N ARG A 273 13.08 16.07 -1.59
CA ARG A 273 12.97 14.88 -0.75
C ARG A 273 12.18 15.17 0.52
N ARG A 274 11.62 14.11 1.16
CA ARG A 274 10.84 14.22 2.39
C ARG A 274 11.52 14.99 3.52
N ASN A 275 12.85 15.00 3.59
CA ASN A 275 13.66 15.66 4.62
C ASN A 275 14.19 17.04 4.18
N GLY A 276 13.59 17.67 3.18
CA GLY A 276 13.91 19.05 2.77
C GLY A 276 15.26 19.25 2.08
N LYS A 277 15.95 18.18 1.70
CA LYS A 277 17.21 18.25 0.94
C LYS A 277 17.08 17.61 -0.43
#